data_d836c64c9b481b14a89328538c589e4b
#
_entry.id   d836c64c9b481b14a89328538c589e4b
#
_cell.length_a   1.000
_cell.length_b   1.000
_cell.length_c   1.000
_cell.angle_alpha   90.00
_cell.angle_beta   90.00
_cell.angle_gamma   90.00
#
_symmetry.space_group_name_H-M   'P 1'
#
loop_
_entity.id
_entity.type
_entity.pdbx_description
1 polymer ?
#
loop_
_entity_poly.entity_id
_entity_poly.type
_entity_poly.pdbx_seq_one_letter_code
_entity_poly.pdbx_strand_id
1 'polypeptide(L)'
;MRLAMIDEAGEPYLVPLNFGWEIEDGQLRLYFHSAKEGRKLDILRQNPKVCFEMDTDHRLTPAEKPCGYSFGFKSVIGWGEVELLQTHEAKARGLRAIMRHVGQPDAAFSSHDTQRVAVGVLRVKSLTAKKHA
;
A
#
# COMPACT_ATOMS: atom_id res chain seq x y z
N MET A 1 4.59 0.90 1.75
CA MET A 1 3.60 0.50 2.77
C MET A 1 3.76 -0.96 3.11
N ARG A 2 3.26 -1.36 4.24
CA ARG A 2 3.18 -2.77 4.63
C ARG A 2 1.72 -3.19 4.58
N LEU A 3 1.45 -4.29 3.90
CA LEU A 3 0.09 -4.80 3.68
C LEU A 3 -0.07 -6.12 4.43
N ALA A 4 -1.03 -6.16 5.33
CA ALA A 4 -1.35 -7.33 6.15
C ALA A 4 -2.61 -8.01 5.63
N MET A 5 -2.54 -9.31 5.49
CA MET A 5 -3.59 -10.20 4.97
C MET A 5 -3.79 -11.36 5.91
N ILE A 6 -4.92 -12.02 5.80
CA ILE A 6 -5.21 -13.28 6.51
C ILE A 6 -5.45 -14.35 5.45
N ASP A 7 -4.70 -15.43 5.54
CA ASP A 7 -4.84 -16.54 4.61
C ASP A 7 -6.03 -17.45 4.95
N GLU A 8 -6.23 -18.49 4.15
CA GLU A 8 -7.35 -19.43 4.29
C GLU A 8 -7.30 -20.20 5.64
N ALA A 9 -6.10 -20.40 6.19
CA ALA A 9 -5.91 -21.05 7.49
C ALA A 9 -6.05 -20.08 8.68
N GLY A 10 -6.34 -18.79 8.42
CA GLY A 10 -6.41 -17.76 9.47
C GLY A 10 -5.04 -17.22 9.88
N GLU A 11 -3.97 -17.56 9.16
CA GLU A 11 -2.63 -17.06 9.44
C GLU A 11 -2.42 -15.67 8.88
N PRO A 12 -1.85 -14.75 9.67
CA PRO A 12 -1.47 -13.44 9.15
C PRO A 12 -0.27 -13.53 8.21
N TYR A 13 -0.32 -12.76 7.13
CA TYR A 13 0.74 -12.64 6.15
C TYR A 13 0.99 -11.16 5.86
N LEU A 14 2.25 -10.75 5.89
CA LEU A 14 2.65 -9.35 5.76
C LEU A 14 3.66 -9.19 4.63
N VAL A 15 3.45 -8.22 3.75
CA VAL A 15 4.40 -7.89 2.68
C VAL A 15 4.68 -6.39 2.61
N PRO A 16 5.94 -5.99 2.37
CA PRO A 16 6.27 -4.62 2.01
C PRO A 16 5.97 -4.39 0.53
N LEU A 17 5.40 -3.26 0.19
CA LEU A 17 5.04 -2.90 -1.17
C LEU A 17 5.33 -1.43 -1.44
N ASN A 18 5.82 -1.12 -2.64
CA ASN A 18 5.73 0.22 -3.17
C ASN A 18 4.27 0.52 -3.48
N PHE A 19 3.88 1.77 -3.38
CA PHE A 19 2.49 2.15 -3.59
C PHE A 19 2.38 3.51 -4.28
N GLY A 20 1.21 3.73 -4.86
CA GLY A 20 0.76 5.06 -5.26
C GLY A 20 -0.60 5.33 -4.62
N TRP A 21 -1.06 6.55 -4.70
CA TRP A 21 -2.33 6.92 -4.09
C TRP A 21 -3.07 7.93 -4.95
N GLU A 22 -4.37 7.95 -4.79
CA GLU A 22 -5.21 9.03 -5.27
C GLU A 22 -6.46 9.13 -4.39
N ILE A 23 -7.07 10.30 -4.41
CA ILE A 23 -8.34 10.53 -3.75
C ILE A 23 -9.36 10.87 -4.84
N GLU A 24 -10.46 10.12 -4.87
CA GLU A 24 -11.56 10.35 -5.79
C GLU A 24 -12.87 10.28 -5.01
N ASP A 25 -13.70 11.31 -5.15
CA ASP A 25 -14.97 11.45 -4.42
C ASP A 25 -14.83 11.29 -2.90
N GLY A 26 -13.74 11.82 -2.34
CA GLY A 26 -13.44 11.71 -0.91
C GLY A 26 -12.92 10.35 -0.46
N GLN A 27 -12.77 9.38 -1.36
CA GLN A 27 -12.26 8.05 -1.04
C GLN A 27 -10.78 7.94 -1.39
N LEU A 28 -9.99 7.51 -0.41
CA LEU A 28 -8.57 7.20 -0.61
C LEU A 28 -8.42 5.83 -1.25
N ARG A 29 -7.65 5.79 -2.31
CA ARG A 29 -7.25 4.57 -3.03
C ARG A 29 -5.75 4.43 -3.00
N LEU A 30 -5.27 3.25 -2.63
CA LEU A 30 -3.86 2.90 -2.65
C LEU A 30 -3.63 1.83 -3.71
N TYR A 31 -2.67 2.08 -4.59
CA TYR A 31 -2.34 1.16 -5.69
C TYR A 31 -1.01 0.48 -5.41
N PHE A 32 -0.92 -0.78 -5.75
CA PHE A 32 0.33 -1.54 -5.74
C PHE A 32 0.42 -2.44 -6.96
N HIS A 33 1.61 -2.92 -7.25
CA HIS A 33 1.83 -3.88 -8.33
C HIS A 33 2.70 -5.03 -7.85
N SER A 34 2.64 -6.13 -8.56
CA SER A 34 3.45 -7.32 -8.30
C SER A 34 3.59 -8.19 -9.53
N ALA A 35 4.36 -9.26 -9.43
CA ALA A 35 4.30 -10.34 -10.42
C ALA A 35 2.86 -10.89 -10.50
N LYS A 36 2.53 -11.51 -11.63
CA LYS A 36 1.17 -12.00 -11.91
C LYS A 36 0.74 -13.18 -11.03
N GLU A 37 1.68 -13.84 -10.39
CA GLU A 37 1.45 -14.98 -9.51
C GLU A 37 2.23 -14.78 -8.21
N GLY A 38 1.73 -15.38 -7.14
CA GLY A 38 2.37 -15.36 -5.85
C GLY A 38 1.39 -15.45 -4.70
N ARG A 39 1.92 -15.74 -3.52
CA ARG A 39 1.12 -15.98 -2.30
C ARG A 39 0.16 -14.83 -1.96
N LYS A 40 0.62 -13.58 -2.08
CA LYS A 40 -0.25 -12.43 -1.78
C LYS A 40 -1.48 -12.39 -2.68
N LEU A 41 -1.33 -12.72 -3.96
CA LEU A 41 -2.46 -12.71 -4.90
C LEU A 41 -3.43 -13.84 -4.61
N ASP A 42 -2.93 -15.02 -4.25
CA ASP A 42 -3.76 -16.17 -3.87
C ASP A 42 -4.60 -15.84 -2.63
N ILE A 43 -3.99 -15.21 -1.63
CA ILE A 43 -4.69 -14.77 -0.42
C ILE A 43 -5.74 -13.72 -0.76
N LEU A 44 -5.38 -12.69 -1.52
CA LEU A 44 -6.28 -11.57 -1.84
C LEU A 44 -7.48 -11.99 -2.70
N ARG A 45 -7.32 -13.00 -3.55
CA ARG A 45 -8.44 -13.55 -4.33
C ARG A 45 -9.48 -14.22 -3.44
N GLN A 46 -9.07 -14.82 -2.34
CA GLN A 46 -9.96 -15.49 -1.39
C GLN A 46 -10.47 -14.57 -0.30
N ASN A 47 -9.61 -13.67 0.20
CA ASN A 47 -9.96 -12.72 1.25
C ASN A 47 -9.42 -11.33 0.90
N PRO A 48 -10.27 -10.45 0.37
CA PRO A 48 -9.84 -9.11 -0.01
C PRO A 48 -9.67 -8.14 1.16
N LYS A 49 -10.09 -8.50 2.36
CA LYS A 49 -9.98 -7.64 3.55
C LYS A 49 -8.54 -7.55 4.02
N VAL A 50 -8.06 -6.34 4.19
CA VAL A 50 -6.66 -6.07 4.55
C VAL A 50 -6.55 -4.96 5.57
N CYS A 51 -5.40 -4.96 6.24
CA CYS A 51 -4.91 -3.85 7.05
C CYS A 51 -3.60 -3.36 6.43
N PHE A 52 -3.36 -2.07 6.45
CA PHE A 52 -2.09 -1.52 5.98
C PHE A 52 -1.49 -0.56 6.98
N GLU A 53 -0.20 -0.37 6.89
CA GLU A 53 0.55 0.60 7.67
C GLU A 53 1.61 1.26 6.81
N MET A 54 1.86 2.53 7.07
CA MET A 54 2.99 3.26 6.52
C MET A 54 3.47 4.28 7.54
N ASP A 55 4.78 4.50 7.58
CA ASP A 55 5.40 5.38 8.54
C ASP A 55 6.57 6.17 7.91
N THR A 56 6.88 7.30 8.50
CA THR A 56 7.92 8.22 8.00
C THR A 56 8.40 9.16 9.11
N ASP A 57 9.35 10.04 8.76
CA ASP A 57 9.89 11.07 9.65
C ASP A 57 10.49 10.52 10.95
N HIS A 58 11.18 9.40 10.86
CA HIS A 58 11.83 8.78 12.00
C HIS A 58 12.99 9.64 12.51
N ARG A 59 12.95 9.99 13.78
CA ARG A 59 13.99 10.81 14.41
C ARG A 59 14.28 10.31 15.82
N LEU A 60 15.52 9.92 16.06
CA LEU A 60 15.99 9.61 17.42
C LEU A 60 16.18 10.93 18.18
N THR A 61 15.64 11.02 19.39
CA THR A 61 15.90 12.08 20.35
C THR A 61 16.69 11.50 21.52
N PRO A 62 18.00 11.74 21.57
CA PRO A 62 18.85 11.24 22.67
C PRO A 62 18.55 11.94 24.00
N ALA A 63 18.86 11.27 25.09
CA ALA A 63 18.80 11.82 26.43
C ALA A 63 19.94 11.27 27.27
N GLU A 64 20.24 11.90 28.41
CA GLU A 64 21.31 11.44 29.33
C GLU A 64 21.01 10.05 29.90
N LYS A 65 19.75 9.76 30.17
CA LYS A 65 19.31 8.46 30.70
C LYS A 65 18.61 7.64 29.60
N PRO A 66 18.84 6.32 29.55
CA PRO A 66 18.20 5.46 28.52
C PRO A 66 16.67 5.59 28.46
N CYS A 67 16.00 5.73 29.57
CA CYS A 67 14.55 5.89 29.63
C CYS A 67 14.04 7.23 29.06
N GLY A 68 14.93 8.19 28.84
CA GLY A 68 14.60 9.47 28.23
C GLY A 68 14.72 9.49 26.71
N TYR A 69 15.31 8.45 26.10
CA TYR A 69 15.39 8.35 24.65
C TYR A 69 13.99 8.25 24.04
N SER A 70 13.79 8.93 22.94
CA SER A 70 12.51 8.95 22.24
C SER A 70 12.71 8.86 20.73
N PHE A 71 11.67 8.41 20.02
CA PHE A 71 11.64 8.39 18.57
C PHE A 71 10.45 9.20 18.07
N GLY A 72 10.73 10.24 17.32
CA GLY A 72 9.72 10.92 16.53
C GLY A 72 9.32 10.07 15.30
N PHE A 73 8.08 10.15 14.90
CA PHE A 73 7.55 9.50 13.70
C PHE A 73 6.20 10.07 13.30
N LYS A 74 5.81 9.76 12.07
CA LYS A 74 4.42 9.89 11.61
C LYS A 74 4.01 8.52 11.06
N SER A 75 2.81 8.08 11.38
CA SER A 75 2.30 6.81 10.90
C SER A 75 0.82 6.87 10.54
N VAL A 76 0.42 5.99 9.65
CA VAL A 76 -0.96 5.76 9.27
C VAL A 76 -1.22 4.26 9.33
N ILE A 77 -2.31 3.87 9.96
CA ILE A 77 -2.83 2.50 9.93
C ILE A 77 -4.24 2.57 9.36
N GLY A 78 -4.55 1.69 8.42
CA GLY A 78 -5.87 1.69 7.82
C GLY A 78 -6.36 0.30 7.43
N TRP A 79 -7.65 0.25 7.11
CA TRP A 79 -8.36 -0.96 6.74
C TRP A 79 -9.14 -0.72 5.46
N GLY A 80 -9.26 -1.75 4.66
CA GLY A 80 -10.02 -1.70 3.44
C GLY A 80 -10.08 -3.04 2.73
N GLU A 81 -10.45 -2.99 1.47
CA GLU A 81 -10.53 -4.15 0.61
C GLU A 81 -9.72 -3.94 -0.66
N VAL A 82 -9.06 -5.00 -1.10
CA VAL A 82 -8.27 -5.01 -2.34
C VAL A 82 -9.09 -5.61 -3.46
N GLU A 83 -9.07 -4.94 -4.60
CA GLU A 83 -9.53 -5.46 -5.89
C GLU A 83 -8.33 -5.62 -6.82
N LEU A 84 -8.19 -6.77 -7.45
CA LEU A 84 -7.19 -6.99 -8.49
C LEU A 84 -7.76 -6.49 -9.82
N LEU A 85 -7.08 -5.51 -10.41
CA LEU A 85 -7.55 -4.83 -11.62
C LEU A 85 -7.35 -5.70 -12.85
N GLN A 86 -8.31 -5.67 -13.77
CA GLN A 86 -8.34 -6.56 -14.93
C GLN A 86 -8.09 -5.85 -16.26
N THR A 87 -8.51 -4.59 -16.40
CA THR A 87 -8.40 -3.87 -17.66
C THR A 87 -7.08 -3.13 -17.79
N HIS A 88 -6.66 -2.90 -19.03
CA HIS A 88 -5.48 -2.09 -19.32
C HIS A 88 -5.61 -0.69 -18.70
N GLU A 89 -6.74 -0.02 -18.90
CA GLU A 89 -6.97 1.34 -18.41
C GLU A 89 -6.88 1.43 -16.88
N ALA A 90 -7.50 0.49 -16.17
CA ALA A 90 -7.47 0.46 -14.71
C ALA A 90 -6.04 0.18 -14.19
N LYS A 91 -5.35 -0.79 -14.78
CA LYS A 91 -3.96 -1.10 -14.42
C LYS A 91 -3.03 0.09 -14.70
N ALA A 92 -3.16 0.70 -15.88
CA ALA A 92 -2.33 1.85 -16.25
C ALA A 92 -2.57 3.04 -15.31
N ARG A 93 -3.80 3.28 -14.88
CA ARG A 93 -4.13 4.30 -13.87
C ARG A 93 -3.40 4.03 -12.55
N GLY A 94 -3.44 2.81 -12.07
CA GLY A 94 -2.75 2.42 -10.83
C GLY A 94 -1.23 2.54 -10.95
N LEU A 95 -0.65 2.08 -12.05
CA LEU A 95 0.79 2.20 -12.31
C LEU A 95 1.23 3.67 -12.40
N ARG A 96 0.44 4.54 -13.03
CA ARG A 96 0.73 5.97 -13.07
C ARG A 96 0.67 6.61 -11.68
N ALA A 97 -0.26 6.19 -10.83
CA ALA A 97 -0.31 6.66 -9.45
C ALA A 97 0.96 6.28 -8.68
N ILE A 98 1.45 5.06 -8.85
CA ILE A 98 2.71 4.59 -8.27
C ILE A 98 3.89 5.44 -8.77
N MET A 99 3.98 5.65 -10.08
CA MET A 99 5.07 6.43 -10.67
C MET A 99 5.02 7.90 -10.25
N ARG A 100 3.85 8.48 -10.15
CA ARG A 100 3.67 9.86 -9.66
C ARG A 100 4.17 9.99 -8.21
N HIS A 101 3.93 8.99 -7.38
CA HIS A 101 4.38 8.98 -5.99
C HIS A 101 5.91 8.98 -5.88
N VAL A 102 6.62 8.41 -6.86
CA VAL A 102 8.09 8.41 -6.91
C VAL A 102 8.66 9.52 -7.79
N GLY A 103 7.87 10.53 -8.14
CA GLY A 103 8.32 11.72 -8.87
C GLY A 103 8.32 11.60 -10.38
N GLN A 104 7.62 10.63 -10.96
CA GLN A 104 7.53 10.40 -12.41
C GLN A 104 6.08 10.51 -12.91
N PRO A 105 5.49 11.73 -12.92
CA PRO A 105 4.05 11.91 -13.19
C PRO A 105 3.64 11.61 -14.64
N ASP A 106 4.57 11.66 -15.59
CA ASP A 106 4.30 11.50 -17.03
C ASP A 106 4.53 10.09 -17.55
N ALA A 107 4.68 9.11 -16.65
CA ALA A 107 4.89 7.71 -17.05
C ALA A 107 3.69 7.19 -17.85
N ALA A 108 3.99 6.51 -18.97
CA ALA A 108 3.01 5.89 -19.83
C ALA A 108 3.24 4.38 -19.92
N PHE A 109 2.16 3.63 -20.04
CA PHE A 109 2.19 2.17 -20.06
C PHE A 109 1.42 1.64 -21.26
N SER A 110 2.05 0.75 -22.03
CA SER A 110 1.44 0.03 -23.13
C SER A 110 0.58 -1.14 -22.63
N SER A 111 -0.23 -1.71 -23.51
CA SER A 111 -0.96 -2.95 -23.20
C SER A 111 -0.02 -4.10 -22.86
N HIS A 112 1.15 -4.15 -23.52
CA HIS A 112 2.17 -5.15 -23.22
C HIS A 112 2.71 -5.00 -21.79
N ASP A 113 2.94 -3.77 -21.35
CA ASP A 113 3.41 -3.49 -19.99
C ASP A 113 2.40 -3.95 -18.93
N THR A 114 1.13 -3.60 -19.11
CA THR A 114 0.09 -3.94 -18.14
C THR A 114 -0.23 -5.43 -18.09
N GLN A 115 -0.03 -6.16 -19.19
CA GLN A 115 -0.23 -7.60 -19.23
C GLN A 115 0.81 -8.38 -18.42
N ARG A 116 1.96 -7.79 -18.16
CA ARG A 116 3.08 -8.46 -17.47
C ARG A 116 3.02 -8.38 -15.95
N VAL A 117 2.16 -7.56 -15.41
CA VAL A 117 2.07 -7.33 -13.97
C VAL A 117 0.65 -7.49 -13.46
N ALA A 118 0.52 -7.83 -12.18
CA ALA A 118 -0.71 -7.68 -11.44
C ALA A 118 -0.73 -6.29 -10.80
N VAL A 119 -1.88 -5.64 -10.81
CA VAL A 119 -2.09 -4.34 -10.15
C VAL A 119 -3.30 -4.47 -9.26
N GLY A 120 -3.15 -4.08 -8.00
CA GLY A 120 -4.23 -4.04 -7.03
C GLY A 120 -4.57 -2.61 -6.64
N VAL A 121 -5.84 -2.39 -6.34
CA VAL A 121 -6.31 -1.18 -5.67
C VAL A 121 -6.89 -1.54 -4.32
N LEU A 122 -6.39 -0.87 -3.27
CA LEU A 122 -6.93 -0.96 -1.93
C LEU A 122 -7.86 0.24 -1.73
N ARG A 123 -9.15 -0.03 -1.58
CA ARG A 123 -10.14 0.99 -1.22
C ARG A 123 -10.19 1.11 0.27
N VAL A 124 -9.72 2.25 0.78
CA VAL A 124 -9.61 2.50 2.22
C VAL A 124 -11.00 2.79 2.80
N LYS A 125 -11.41 2.00 3.78
CA LYS A 125 -12.67 2.20 4.51
C LYS A 125 -12.51 3.08 5.73
N SER A 126 -11.39 2.90 6.46
CA SER A 126 -11.08 3.68 7.64
C SER A 126 -9.57 3.76 7.83
N LEU A 127 -9.11 4.83 8.46
CA LEU A 127 -7.71 4.96 8.84
C LEU A 127 -7.56 5.81 10.10
N THR A 128 -6.46 5.60 10.79
CA THR A 128 -6.00 6.43 11.89
C THR A 128 -4.59 6.92 11.60
N ALA A 129 -4.28 8.12 12.04
CA ALA A 129 -2.95 8.70 11.91
C ALA A 129 -2.40 9.06 13.28
N LYS A 130 -1.08 8.91 13.44
CA LYS A 130 -0.38 9.28 14.66
C LYS A 130 0.88 10.06 14.31
N LYS A 131 1.13 11.10 15.11
CA LYS A 131 2.38 11.85 15.06
C LYS A 131 2.96 11.87 16.47
N HIS A 132 4.24 11.56 16.57
CA HIS A 132 5.04 11.73 17.77
C HIS A 132 6.23 12.61 17.43
N ALA A 133 6.39 13.68 18.15
CA ALA A 133 7.46 14.64 17.89
C ALA A 133 8.77 14.24 18.58
#